data_2ba17ba03814ad064cedb1643f2d5948
#
_entry.id   2ba17ba03814ad064cedb1643f2d5948
#
_cell.length_a   1.000
_cell.length_b   1.000
_cell.length_c   1.000
_cell.angle_alpha   90.00
_cell.angle_beta   90.00
_cell.angle_gamma   90.00
#
_symmetry.space_group_name_H-M   'P 1'
#
loop_
_entity.id
_entity.type
_entity.pdbx_description
1 polymer ?
#
loop_
_entity_poly.entity_id
_entity_poly.type
_entity_poly.pdbx_seq_one_letter_code
_entity_poly.pdbx_strand_id
1 'polypeptide(L)'
;NPIISVDVGMNQCWSAQSLLLKGRDGRIHIAGGFGAMGCGLPYAIGASISRDNGVVYCISGDGGMQMNIQELETVKREKLPIKIFILNNRVLGKISETQHYNHNNRFAATTESGGYTVPDFVKISEAYGIKAVTLSNYNELDNYKGWFTDNEPCVFNILLPKESFLTPKIKFETGIISPKLDENIIDEVKNILR
;
A
#
# COMPACT_ATOMS: atom_id res chain seq x y z
N ASN A 1 -10.70 -0.78 16.69
CA ASN A 1 -10.47 0.36 15.77
C ASN A 1 -9.15 0.17 15.05
N PRO A 2 -9.17 -0.03 13.72
CA PRO A 2 -7.97 -0.36 12.97
C PRO A 2 -7.00 0.84 12.90
N ILE A 3 -5.71 0.55 13.04
CA ILE A 3 -4.65 1.46 12.62
C ILE A 3 -4.08 0.93 11.32
N ILE A 4 -4.00 1.80 10.33
CA ILE A 4 -3.47 1.49 9.01
C ILE A 4 -2.28 2.42 8.75
N SER A 5 -1.14 1.85 8.46
CA SER A 5 0.03 2.57 7.95
C SER A 5 0.10 2.38 6.44
N VAL A 6 0.22 3.46 5.70
CA VAL A 6 0.28 3.42 4.24
C VAL A 6 1.58 4.06 3.76
N ASP A 7 2.36 3.32 3.00
CA ASP A 7 3.58 3.82 2.38
C ASP A 7 3.26 4.75 1.19
N VAL A 8 4.26 5.51 0.78
CA VAL A 8 4.17 6.44 -0.35
C VAL A 8 4.28 5.70 -1.68
N GLY A 9 3.48 6.12 -2.65
CA GLY A 9 3.45 5.56 -4.00
C GLY A 9 2.03 5.46 -4.55
N MET A 10 1.84 4.61 -5.53
CA MET A 10 0.50 4.35 -6.10
C MET A 10 -0.42 3.72 -5.05
N ASN A 11 0.10 2.87 -4.18
CA ASN A 11 -0.60 2.30 -3.03
C ASN A 11 -1.23 3.36 -2.12
N GLN A 12 -0.58 4.50 -1.92
CA GLN A 12 -1.13 5.64 -1.17
C GLN A 12 -2.38 6.20 -1.85
N CYS A 13 -2.32 6.38 -3.16
CA CYS A 13 -3.44 6.91 -3.93
C CYS A 13 -4.63 5.93 -3.92
N TRP A 14 -4.38 4.65 -4.15
CA TRP A 14 -5.43 3.61 -4.09
C TRP A 14 -6.04 3.50 -2.71
N SER A 15 -5.22 3.55 -1.66
CA SER A 15 -5.70 3.53 -0.28
C SER A 15 -6.60 4.73 0.02
N ALA A 16 -6.19 5.93 -0.41
CA ALA A 16 -7.00 7.14 -0.22
C ALA A 16 -8.35 7.08 -0.95
N GLN A 17 -8.42 6.40 -2.10
CA GLN A 17 -9.66 6.24 -2.86
C GLN A 17 -10.58 5.13 -2.31
N SER A 18 -10.01 4.08 -1.68
CA SER A 18 -10.74 2.84 -1.42
C SER A 18 -10.97 2.56 0.06
N LEU A 19 -10.17 3.13 0.97
CA LEU A 19 -10.31 2.85 2.40
C LEU A 19 -11.46 3.63 3.00
N LEU A 20 -12.43 2.89 3.53
CA LEU A 20 -13.54 3.45 4.31
C LEU A 20 -13.38 3.02 5.77
N LEU A 21 -12.97 3.96 6.63
CA LEU A 21 -12.93 3.73 8.06
C LEU A 21 -14.31 4.01 8.66
N LYS A 22 -14.93 2.96 9.21
CA LYS A 22 -16.18 3.11 9.96
C LYS A 22 -15.87 3.54 11.39
N GLY A 23 -16.48 4.64 11.83
CA GLY A 23 -16.30 5.18 13.19
C GLY A 23 -15.18 6.23 13.29
N ARG A 24 -15.07 6.85 14.47
CA ARG A 24 -14.18 8.00 14.72
C ARG A 24 -12.77 7.63 15.15
N ASP A 25 -12.52 6.36 15.47
CA ASP A 25 -11.29 5.93 16.15
C ASP A 25 -10.29 5.20 15.23
N GLY A 26 -10.65 4.96 13.98
CA GLY A 26 -9.72 4.45 12.96
C GLY A 26 -8.69 5.51 12.60
N ARG A 27 -7.43 5.09 12.43
CA ARG A 27 -6.31 5.98 12.08
C ARG A 27 -5.63 5.49 10.82
N ILE A 28 -5.32 6.43 9.91
CA ILE A 28 -4.45 6.19 8.77
C ILE A 28 -3.22 7.06 8.93
N HIS A 29 -2.05 6.45 8.92
CA HIS A 29 -0.75 7.13 8.96
C HIS A 29 -0.11 7.08 7.57
N ILE A 30 0.21 8.24 7.04
CA ILE A 30 0.81 8.40 5.71
C ILE A 30 1.90 9.47 5.79
N ALA A 31 3.05 9.25 5.13
CA ALA A 31 4.09 10.27 4.97
C ALA A 31 3.70 11.32 3.91
N GLY A 32 2.58 12.04 4.15
CA GLY A 32 1.94 12.93 3.18
C GLY A 32 2.68 14.25 2.92
N GLY A 33 3.58 14.68 3.82
CA GLY A 33 4.30 15.94 3.69
C GLY A 33 5.42 15.88 2.65
N PHE A 34 6.46 15.10 2.93
CA PHE A 34 7.62 14.96 2.02
C PHE A 34 7.50 13.83 1.02
N GLY A 35 6.53 12.94 1.17
CA GLY A 35 6.35 11.82 0.27
C GLY A 35 7.52 10.82 0.31
N ALA A 36 8.09 10.56 1.50
CA ALA A 36 9.20 9.64 1.65
C ALA A 36 8.72 8.19 1.52
N MET A 37 9.21 7.47 0.52
CA MET A 37 8.98 6.03 0.36
C MET A 37 9.69 5.24 1.47
N GLY A 38 9.16 4.07 1.79
CA GLY A 38 9.72 3.17 2.81
C GLY A 38 9.28 3.47 4.24
N CYS A 39 8.47 4.50 4.48
CA CYS A 39 7.99 4.85 5.83
C CYS A 39 6.87 3.92 6.34
N GLY A 40 6.20 3.18 5.45
CA GLY A 40 5.01 2.39 5.81
C GLY A 40 5.27 1.38 6.91
N LEU A 41 6.31 0.54 6.76
CA LEU A 41 6.65 -0.47 7.76
C LEU A 41 7.19 0.14 9.07
N PRO A 42 8.13 1.11 9.08
CA PRO A 42 8.54 1.80 10.31
C PRO A 42 7.39 2.46 11.06
N TYR A 43 6.44 3.10 10.38
CA TYR A 43 5.26 3.68 11.03
C TYR A 43 4.35 2.59 11.64
N ALA A 44 4.18 1.45 10.95
CA ALA A 44 3.41 0.33 11.48
C ALA A 44 4.04 -0.24 12.76
N ILE A 45 5.38 -0.34 12.81
CA ILE A 45 6.14 -0.78 13.98
C ILE A 45 5.89 0.19 15.14
N GLY A 46 6.12 1.50 14.93
CA GLY A 46 5.88 2.51 15.95
C GLY A 46 4.44 2.53 16.45
N ALA A 47 3.47 2.39 15.55
CA ALA A 47 2.06 2.34 15.91
C ALA A 47 1.69 1.09 16.70
N SER A 48 2.26 -0.07 16.38
CA SER A 48 2.02 -1.31 17.12
C SER A 48 2.58 -1.23 18.54
N ILE A 49 3.84 -0.79 18.68
CA ILE A 49 4.50 -0.62 19.99
C ILE A 49 3.73 0.38 20.87
N SER A 50 3.29 1.50 20.31
CA SER A 50 2.53 2.52 21.06
C SER A 50 1.19 2.05 21.60
N ARG A 51 0.75 0.85 21.19
CA ARG A 51 -0.52 0.21 21.59
C ARG A 51 -0.30 -1.15 22.25
N ASP A 52 0.77 -1.30 22.99
CA ASP A 52 1.10 -2.56 23.69
C ASP A 52 1.11 -3.77 22.74
N ASN A 53 1.77 -3.62 21.60
CA ASN A 53 1.82 -4.60 20.51
C ASN A 53 0.43 -4.91 19.92
N GLY A 54 -0.39 -3.87 19.75
CA GLY A 54 -1.68 -4.00 19.08
C GLY A 54 -1.55 -4.25 17.57
N VAL A 55 -2.57 -4.91 16.99
CA VAL A 55 -2.62 -5.21 15.56
C VAL A 55 -2.62 -3.93 14.73
N VAL A 56 -1.73 -3.87 13.73
CA VAL A 56 -1.62 -2.78 12.75
C VAL A 56 -1.60 -3.36 11.33
N TYR A 57 -2.26 -2.69 10.41
CA TYR A 57 -2.25 -3.02 8.99
C TYR A 57 -1.26 -2.11 8.27
N CYS A 58 -0.29 -2.69 7.56
CA CYS A 58 0.70 -1.95 6.77
C CYS A 58 0.43 -2.18 5.28
N ILE A 59 0.19 -1.13 4.52
CA ILE A 59 0.00 -1.18 3.07
C ILE A 59 1.21 -0.51 2.42
N SER A 60 1.98 -1.26 1.66
CA SER A 60 3.18 -0.76 0.96
C SER A 60 3.16 -1.17 -0.51
N GLY A 61 3.82 -0.40 -1.35
CA GLY A 61 4.19 -0.85 -2.68
C GLY A 61 5.45 -1.72 -2.64
N ASP A 62 5.70 -2.45 -3.72
CA ASP A 62 6.91 -3.28 -3.86
C ASP A 62 8.21 -2.47 -3.72
N GLY A 63 8.26 -1.26 -4.31
CA GLY A 63 9.41 -0.37 -4.19
C GLY A 63 9.60 0.19 -2.79
N GLY A 64 8.52 0.60 -2.12
CA GLY A 64 8.57 1.10 -0.74
C GLY A 64 9.00 0.04 0.25
N MET A 65 8.49 -1.18 0.10
CA MET A 65 8.85 -2.30 0.97
C MET A 65 10.34 -2.64 0.92
N GLN A 66 10.97 -2.54 -0.25
CA GLN A 66 12.40 -2.81 -0.38
C GLN A 66 13.29 -1.82 0.38
N MET A 67 12.83 -0.59 0.61
CA MET A 67 13.65 0.46 1.26
C MET A 67 13.93 0.19 2.73
N ASN A 68 13.02 -0.51 3.42
CA ASN A 68 13.15 -0.84 4.83
C ASN A 68 12.79 -2.30 5.12
N ILE A 69 13.06 -3.20 4.17
CA ILE A 69 12.71 -4.63 4.27
C ILE A 69 13.39 -5.32 5.46
N GLN A 70 14.56 -4.83 5.88
CA GLN A 70 15.30 -5.33 7.05
C GLN A 70 14.51 -5.16 8.36
N GLU A 71 13.54 -4.26 8.41
CA GLU A 71 12.67 -4.06 9.57
C GLU A 71 11.72 -5.24 9.83
N LEU A 72 11.66 -6.21 8.92
CA LEU A 72 11.01 -7.50 9.19
C LEU A 72 11.67 -8.22 10.38
N GLU A 73 12.98 -8.02 10.60
CA GLU A 73 13.66 -8.50 11.80
C GLU A 73 13.08 -7.87 13.07
N THR A 74 12.87 -6.56 13.08
CA THR A 74 12.23 -5.86 14.21
C THR A 74 10.82 -6.39 14.46
N VAL A 75 10.02 -6.56 13.41
CA VAL A 75 8.67 -7.12 13.50
C VAL A 75 8.68 -8.51 14.15
N LYS A 76 9.59 -9.38 13.72
CA LYS A 76 9.70 -10.75 14.24
C LYS A 76 10.22 -10.78 15.66
N ARG A 77 11.32 -10.08 15.95
CA ARG A 77 11.96 -10.05 17.27
C ARG A 77 11.01 -9.53 18.35
N GLU A 78 10.31 -8.43 18.06
CA GLU A 78 9.37 -7.80 19.01
C GLU A 78 7.97 -8.45 18.97
N LYS A 79 7.76 -9.49 18.15
CA LYS A 79 6.48 -10.20 17.97
C LYS A 79 5.31 -9.26 17.68
N LEU A 80 5.54 -8.28 16.80
CA LEU A 80 4.52 -7.28 16.47
C LEU A 80 3.49 -7.87 15.50
N PRO A 81 2.18 -7.86 15.82
CA PRO A 81 1.14 -8.47 14.98
C PRO A 81 0.79 -7.57 13.80
N ILE A 82 1.79 -7.23 12.98
CA ILE A 82 1.62 -6.38 11.81
C ILE A 82 1.19 -7.22 10.62
N LYS A 83 0.09 -6.83 9.99
CA LYS A 83 -0.43 -7.45 8.76
C LYS A 83 0.04 -6.63 7.57
N ILE A 84 1.03 -7.14 6.85
CA ILE A 84 1.72 -6.41 5.79
C ILE A 84 1.14 -6.79 4.43
N PHE A 85 0.65 -5.81 3.69
CA PHE A 85 0.10 -5.93 2.34
C PHE A 85 1.05 -5.25 1.36
N ILE A 86 1.74 -6.04 0.53
CA ILE A 86 2.62 -5.54 -0.52
C ILE A 86 1.83 -5.52 -1.82
N LEU A 87 1.43 -4.33 -2.26
CA LEU A 87 0.76 -4.13 -3.55
C LEU A 87 1.81 -4.15 -4.66
N ASN A 88 2.04 -5.34 -5.21
CA ASN A 88 3.15 -5.64 -6.10
C ASN A 88 2.74 -5.61 -7.57
N ASN A 89 2.95 -4.49 -8.22
CA ASN A 89 2.77 -4.33 -9.66
C ASN A 89 4.08 -4.40 -10.46
N ARG A 90 5.22 -4.65 -9.80
CA ARG A 90 6.57 -4.78 -10.37
C ARG A 90 7.04 -3.54 -11.14
N VAL A 91 6.54 -2.37 -10.74
CA VAL A 91 6.96 -1.08 -11.30
C VAL A 91 6.94 -0.01 -10.20
N LEU A 92 7.73 1.04 -10.34
CA LEU A 92 7.57 2.26 -9.53
C LEU A 92 6.35 3.03 -10.06
N GLY A 93 5.15 2.56 -9.68
CA GLY A 93 3.88 2.86 -10.32
C GLY A 93 3.58 4.35 -10.44
N LYS A 94 3.86 5.16 -9.40
CA LYS A 94 3.58 6.61 -9.45
C LYS A 94 4.47 7.35 -10.45
N ILE A 95 5.72 6.95 -10.55
CA ILE A 95 6.66 7.55 -11.52
C ILE A 95 6.36 7.03 -12.93
N SER A 96 6.10 5.72 -13.10
CA SER A 96 5.75 5.15 -14.40
C SER A 96 4.46 5.76 -14.97
N GLU A 97 3.47 6.03 -14.12
CA GLU A 97 2.26 6.76 -14.52
C GLU A 97 2.61 8.16 -15.07
N THR A 98 3.49 8.89 -14.40
CA THR A 98 3.96 10.21 -14.87
C THR A 98 4.70 10.09 -16.20
N GLN A 99 5.55 9.08 -16.34
CA GLN A 99 6.29 8.82 -17.60
C GLN A 99 5.35 8.42 -18.75
N HIS A 100 4.29 7.67 -18.44
CA HIS A 100 3.26 7.32 -19.42
C HIS A 100 2.56 8.59 -19.96
N TYR A 101 2.03 9.43 -19.08
CA TYR A 101 1.20 10.57 -19.49
C TYR A 101 2.01 11.78 -19.98
N ASN A 102 3.20 12.04 -19.39
CA ASN A 102 3.92 13.29 -19.62
C ASN A 102 5.22 13.10 -20.42
N HIS A 103 5.68 11.86 -20.62
CA HIS A 103 6.96 11.57 -21.27
C HIS A 103 6.86 10.52 -22.37
N ASN A 104 5.70 10.40 -23.04
CA ASN A 104 5.47 9.52 -24.19
C ASN A 104 5.93 8.07 -23.95
N ASN A 105 5.62 7.50 -22.79
CA ASN A 105 6.04 6.13 -22.38
C ASN A 105 7.57 5.94 -22.30
N ARG A 106 8.32 6.98 -22.08
CA ARG A 106 9.77 6.86 -21.86
C ARG A 106 10.03 6.41 -20.43
N PHE A 107 9.94 5.11 -20.22
CA PHE A 107 10.18 4.49 -18.92
C PHE A 107 11.68 4.39 -18.63
N ALA A 108 12.14 5.07 -17.59
CA ALA A 108 13.51 5.04 -17.13
C ALA A 108 13.54 4.68 -15.63
N ALA A 109 14.24 3.62 -15.27
CA ALA A 109 14.42 3.12 -13.91
C ALA A 109 13.11 2.77 -13.15
N THR A 110 11.99 2.60 -13.85
CA THR A 110 10.67 2.38 -13.21
C THR A 110 10.02 1.07 -13.58
N THR A 111 10.49 0.41 -14.62
CA THR A 111 10.00 -0.88 -15.13
C THR A 111 11.16 -1.85 -15.28
N GLU A 112 10.87 -3.13 -15.49
CA GLU A 112 11.89 -4.17 -15.68
C GLU A 112 12.83 -3.84 -16.85
N SER A 113 12.29 -3.40 -17.99
CA SER A 113 13.09 -2.96 -19.13
C SER A 113 13.92 -1.70 -18.84
N GLY A 114 13.52 -0.91 -17.86
CA GLY A 114 14.24 0.27 -17.37
C GLY A 114 15.18 -0.03 -16.21
N GLY A 115 15.35 -1.32 -15.82
CA GLY A 115 16.27 -1.76 -14.77
C GLY A 115 15.66 -1.87 -13.36
N TYR A 116 14.34 -1.74 -13.20
CA TYR A 116 13.67 -1.96 -11.92
C TYR A 116 13.22 -3.42 -11.78
N THR A 117 13.60 -4.05 -10.68
CA THR A 117 13.17 -5.41 -10.34
C THR A 117 12.69 -5.51 -8.91
N VAL A 118 11.92 -6.55 -8.61
CA VAL A 118 11.45 -6.85 -7.25
C VAL A 118 11.93 -8.23 -6.82
N PRO A 119 12.23 -8.42 -5.53
CA PRO A 119 12.60 -9.72 -4.99
C PRO A 119 11.37 -10.62 -4.81
N ASP A 120 11.61 -11.87 -4.46
CA ASP A 120 10.59 -12.78 -3.95
C ASP A 120 10.28 -12.43 -2.49
N PHE A 121 9.24 -11.62 -2.28
CA PHE A 121 8.85 -11.15 -0.94
C PHE A 121 8.42 -12.28 -0.01
N VAL A 122 7.87 -13.38 -0.56
CA VAL A 122 7.48 -14.53 0.27
C VAL A 122 8.71 -15.20 0.84
N LYS A 123 9.71 -15.55 0.01
CA LYS A 123 10.95 -16.16 0.48
C LYS A 123 11.70 -15.28 1.47
N ILE A 124 11.74 -13.97 1.24
CA ILE A 124 12.38 -13.04 2.18
C ILE A 124 11.65 -13.04 3.52
N SER A 125 10.33 -12.94 3.52
CA SER A 125 9.54 -12.95 4.76
C SER A 125 9.70 -14.24 5.53
N GLU A 126 9.69 -15.38 4.85
CA GLU A 126 9.94 -16.69 5.44
C GLU A 126 11.36 -16.82 6.01
N ALA A 127 12.36 -16.23 5.36
CA ALA A 127 13.73 -16.19 5.88
C ALA A 127 13.83 -15.41 7.20
N TYR A 128 12.98 -14.38 7.41
CA TYR A 128 12.82 -13.70 8.69
C TYR A 128 11.89 -14.45 9.66
N GLY A 129 11.36 -15.61 9.29
CA GLY A 129 10.44 -16.41 10.10
C GLY A 129 9.04 -15.81 10.22
N ILE A 130 8.63 -15.03 9.22
CA ILE A 130 7.29 -14.44 9.10
C ILE A 130 6.52 -15.19 8.03
N LYS A 131 5.32 -15.69 8.37
CA LYS A 131 4.45 -16.38 7.41
C LYS A 131 4.04 -15.44 6.28
N ALA A 132 4.09 -15.93 5.05
CA ALA A 132 3.82 -15.12 3.87
C ALA A 132 3.11 -15.91 2.78
N VAL A 133 2.37 -15.20 1.92
CA VAL A 133 1.68 -15.79 0.78
C VAL A 133 1.63 -14.80 -0.39
N THR A 134 1.69 -15.32 -1.60
CA THR A 134 1.38 -14.56 -2.81
C THR A 134 -0.07 -14.78 -3.21
N LEU A 135 -0.78 -13.68 -3.46
CA LEU A 135 -2.18 -13.67 -3.90
C LEU A 135 -2.27 -13.07 -5.31
N SER A 136 -2.92 -13.78 -6.21
CA SER A 136 -3.18 -13.33 -7.59
C SER A 136 -4.64 -12.91 -7.81
N ASN A 137 -5.52 -13.29 -6.87
CA ASN A 137 -6.95 -13.04 -6.93
C ASN A 137 -7.46 -12.67 -5.52
N TYR A 138 -8.38 -11.70 -5.44
CA TYR A 138 -8.94 -11.27 -4.16
C TYR A 138 -9.72 -12.38 -3.42
N ASN A 139 -10.33 -13.33 -4.15
CA ASN A 139 -11.03 -14.46 -3.54
C ASN A 139 -10.10 -15.37 -2.72
N GLU A 140 -8.82 -15.39 -3.02
CA GLU A 140 -7.82 -16.16 -2.27
C GLU A 140 -7.65 -15.66 -0.84
N LEU A 141 -7.97 -14.39 -0.55
CA LEU A 141 -7.94 -13.81 0.79
C LEU A 141 -8.82 -14.57 1.79
N ASP A 142 -9.91 -15.15 1.31
CA ASP A 142 -10.82 -15.91 2.15
C ASP A 142 -10.17 -17.11 2.84
N ASN A 143 -9.16 -17.70 2.23
CA ASN A 143 -8.40 -18.82 2.77
C ASN A 143 -7.51 -18.39 3.97
N TYR A 144 -7.27 -17.10 4.13
CA TYR A 144 -6.35 -16.54 5.12
C TYR A 144 -7.05 -15.64 6.15
N LYS A 145 -8.38 -15.73 6.28
CA LYS A 145 -9.16 -14.90 7.23
C LYS A 145 -8.63 -14.95 8.65
N GLY A 146 -8.16 -16.10 9.11
CA GLY A 146 -7.57 -16.27 10.42
C GLY A 146 -6.30 -15.43 10.64
N TRP A 147 -5.54 -15.12 9.57
CA TRP A 147 -4.32 -14.33 9.67
C TRP A 147 -4.60 -12.85 10.01
N PHE A 148 -5.81 -12.36 9.74
CA PHE A 148 -6.18 -10.97 10.06
C PHE A 148 -6.43 -10.75 11.56
N THR A 149 -6.77 -11.79 12.27
CA THR A 149 -7.21 -11.72 13.66
C THR A 149 -6.26 -12.36 14.67
N ASP A 150 -5.30 -13.16 14.20
CA ASP A 150 -4.29 -13.74 15.09
C ASP A 150 -3.24 -12.68 15.51
N ASN A 151 -2.46 -13.01 16.54
CA ASN A 151 -1.42 -12.12 17.07
C ASN A 151 -0.04 -12.33 16.41
N GLU A 152 0.01 -12.96 15.23
CA GLU A 152 1.26 -13.22 14.52
C GLU A 152 1.41 -12.25 13.34
N PRO A 153 2.63 -11.78 13.04
CA PRO A 153 2.88 -11.03 11.81
C PRO A 153 2.66 -11.89 10.57
N CYS A 154 2.22 -11.26 9.50
CA CYS A 154 2.11 -11.94 8.21
C CYS A 154 2.31 -10.98 7.04
N VAL A 155 2.69 -11.54 5.90
CA VAL A 155 2.91 -10.80 4.64
C VAL A 155 2.01 -11.36 3.54
N PHE A 156 1.24 -10.49 2.93
CA PHE A 156 0.46 -10.75 1.72
C PHE A 156 1.12 -10.04 0.54
N ASN A 157 1.77 -10.77 -0.34
CA ASN A 157 2.29 -10.26 -1.60
C ASN A 157 1.19 -10.30 -2.65
N ILE A 158 0.53 -9.17 -2.91
CA ILE A 158 -0.64 -9.07 -3.79
C ILE A 158 -0.17 -8.66 -5.18
N LEU A 159 -0.31 -9.57 -6.15
CA LEU A 159 0.09 -9.31 -7.53
C LEU A 159 -0.94 -8.41 -8.22
N LEU A 160 -0.48 -7.33 -8.79
CA LEU A 160 -1.28 -6.38 -9.55
C LEU A 160 -0.78 -6.27 -10.99
N PRO A 161 -1.64 -5.87 -11.94
CA PRO A 161 -1.20 -5.53 -13.28
C PRO A 161 -0.17 -4.39 -13.27
N LYS A 162 0.82 -4.43 -14.17
CA LYS A 162 1.86 -3.40 -14.28
C LYS A 162 1.27 -2.00 -14.54
N GLU A 163 0.24 -1.93 -15.34
CA GLU A 163 -0.44 -0.67 -15.75
C GLU A 163 -1.66 -0.36 -14.88
N SER A 164 -1.54 -0.52 -13.58
CA SER A 164 -2.60 -0.16 -12.62
C SER A 164 -2.55 1.34 -12.33
N PHE A 165 -2.88 2.18 -13.30
CA PHE A 165 -2.92 3.63 -13.13
C PHE A 165 -4.13 4.10 -12.33
N LEU A 166 -4.01 5.28 -11.73
CA LEU A 166 -5.06 5.87 -10.92
C LEU A 166 -6.23 6.33 -11.81
N THR A 167 -7.44 5.87 -11.47
CA THR A 167 -8.67 6.28 -12.17
C THR A 167 -9.81 6.36 -11.15
N PRO A 168 -10.53 7.50 -11.05
CA PRO A 168 -10.27 8.79 -11.69
C PRO A 168 -9.04 9.50 -11.11
N LYS A 169 -8.46 10.43 -11.85
CA LYS A 169 -7.35 11.26 -11.37
C LYS A 169 -7.56 12.73 -11.69
N ILE A 170 -6.92 13.60 -10.91
CA ILE A 170 -6.87 15.04 -11.18
C ILE A 170 -5.73 15.30 -12.15
N LYS A 171 -6.03 15.97 -13.26
CA LYS A 171 -5.00 16.43 -14.21
C LYS A 171 -4.21 17.56 -13.58
N PHE A 172 -2.89 17.40 -13.52
CA PHE A 172 -1.98 18.30 -12.81
C PHE A 172 -2.12 19.78 -13.26
N GLU A 173 -2.24 20.03 -14.57
CA GLU A 173 -2.31 21.39 -15.11
C GLU A 173 -3.68 22.07 -14.96
N THR A 174 -4.76 21.33 -14.93
CA THR A 174 -6.11 21.88 -14.99
C THR A 174 -6.90 21.73 -13.71
N GLY A 175 -6.45 20.87 -12.79
CA GLY A 175 -7.21 20.51 -11.60
C GLY A 175 -8.52 19.76 -11.88
N ILE A 176 -8.77 19.36 -13.13
CA ILE A 176 -10.00 18.70 -13.55
C ILE A 176 -9.87 17.19 -13.33
N ILE A 177 -10.89 16.60 -12.72
CA ILE A 177 -10.99 15.13 -12.53
C ILE A 177 -11.26 14.46 -13.88
N SER A 178 -10.51 13.42 -14.21
CA SER A 178 -10.65 12.66 -15.44
C SER A 178 -10.62 11.13 -15.17
N PRO A 179 -11.63 10.38 -15.60
CA PRO A 179 -12.87 10.85 -16.23
C PRO A 179 -13.70 11.70 -15.27
N LYS A 180 -14.60 12.53 -15.80
CA LYS A 180 -15.54 13.33 -15.00
C LYS A 180 -16.38 12.37 -14.14
N LEU A 181 -16.49 12.68 -12.86
CA LEU A 181 -17.38 11.93 -11.96
C LEU A 181 -18.86 12.18 -12.31
N ASP A 182 -19.69 11.18 -12.10
CA ASP A 182 -21.13 11.31 -12.19
C ASP A 182 -21.62 12.40 -11.21
N GLU A 183 -22.54 13.25 -11.65
CA GLU A 183 -23.05 14.34 -10.83
C GLU A 183 -23.77 13.82 -9.57
N ASN A 184 -24.42 12.67 -9.66
CA ASN A 184 -25.06 12.04 -8.51
C ASN A 184 -24.01 11.66 -7.44
N ILE A 185 -22.84 11.14 -7.84
CA ILE A 185 -21.74 10.82 -6.91
C ILE A 185 -21.20 12.09 -6.26
N ILE A 186 -21.06 13.16 -7.02
CA ILE A 186 -20.61 14.46 -6.50
C ILE A 186 -21.59 15.00 -5.45
N ASP A 187 -22.88 14.90 -5.70
CA ASP A 187 -23.91 15.38 -4.79
C ASP A 187 -24.04 14.49 -3.54
N GLU A 188 -23.88 13.20 -3.68
CA GLU A 188 -23.81 12.26 -2.55
C GLU A 188 -22.62 12.58 -1.63
N VAL A 189 -21.42 12.81 -2.18
CA VAL A 189 -20.25 13.23 -1.40
C VAL A 189 -20.46 14.57 -0.71
N LYS A 190 -21.05 15.56 -1.39
CA LYS A 190 -21.37 16.86 -0.77
C LYS A 190 -22.35 16.72 0.39
N ASN A 191 -23.32 15.79 0.31
CA ASN A 191 -24.30 15.55 1.38
C ASN A 191 -23.67 14.84 2.59
N ILE A 192 -22.64 14.01 2.38
CA ILE A 192 -21.88 13.35 3.46
C ILE A 192 -20.98 14.36 4.21
N LEU A 193 -20.50 15.39 3.50
CA LEU A 193 -19.58 16.40 4.05
C LEU A 193 -20.29 17.57 4.76
N ARG A 194 -21.59 17.66 4.67
CA ARG A 194 -22.44 18.62 5.41
C ARG A 194 -22.91 18.05 6.74
#